data_39f9373dc4dd4d83168b367ad839f813
#
_entry.id   39f9373dc4dd4d83168b367ad839f813
#
_cell.length_a   1.000
_cell.length_b   1.000
_cell.length_c   1.000
_cell.angle_alpha   90.00
_cell.angle_beta   90.00
_cell.angle_gamma   90.00
#
_symmetry.space_group_name_H-M   'P 1'
#
loop_
_entity.id
_entity.type
_entity.pdbx_description
1 polymer ?
#
loop_
_entity_poly.entity_id
_entity_poly.type
_entity_poly.pdbx_seq_one_letter_code
_entity_poly.pdbx_strand_id
1 'polypeptide(L)'
;MNWIILVIAGLFEVAFASCLGKAKETSGTEMYLWYTGFLITMTISMLLLIKATHTLPIGTAYAVWTGIGVVGTVLMGIFFFKDPVSFWRVFFIITLIGSVIGLKAVSSH
;
A
#
# COMPACT_ATOMS: atom_id res chain seq x y z
N MET A 1 -15.55 -4.30 10.26
CA MET A 1 -14.86 -3.04 10.58
C MET A 1 -13.36 -3.10 10.41
N ASN A 2 -12.72 -4.13 10.98
CA ASN A 2 -11.25 -4.17 10.93
C ASN A 2 -10.68 -4.38 9.54
N TRP A 3 -11.39 -5.11 8.68
CA TRP A 3 -10.98 -5.24 7.29
C TRP A 3 -11.07 -3.91 6.54
N ILE A 4 -12.09 -3.09 6.86
CA ILE A 4 -12.22 -1.76 6.27
C ILE A 4 -11.04 -0.88 6.70
N ILE A 5 -10.68 -0.91 7.98
CA ILE A 5 -9.54 -0.17 8.50
C ILE A 5 -8.26 -0.62 7.80
N LEU A 6 -8.11 -1.93 7.61
CA LEU A 6 -6.93 -2.50 6.96
C LEU A 6 -6.83 -2.07 5.49
N VAL A 7 -7.95 -2.06 4.76
CA VAL A 7 -7.98 -1.59 3.38
C VAL A 7 -7.62 -0.11 3.31
N ILE A 8 -8.17 0.70 4.21
CA ILE A 8 -7.84 2.14 4.25
C ILE A 8 -6.35 2.33 4.55
N ALA A 9 -5.78 1.53 5.48
CA ALA A 9 -4.36 1.58 5.77
C ALA A 9 -3.53 1.25 4.54
N GLY A 10 -3.93 0.25 3.75
CA GLY A 10 -3.27 -0.09 2.50
C GLY A 10 -3.34 1.03 1.47
N LEU A 11 -4.47 1.73 1.40
CA LEU A 11 -4.60 2.88 0.51
C LEU A 11 -3.69 4.03 0.93
N PHE A 12 -3.50 4.26 2.24
CA PHE A 12 -2.52 5.24 2.72
C PHE A 12 -1.11 4.80 2.41
N GLU A 13 -0.84 3.49 2.36
CA GLU A 13 0.47 2.99 1.92
C GLU A 13 0.72 3.39 0.46
N VAL A 14 -0.28 3.27 -0.41
CA VAL A 14 -0.18 3.74 -1.79
C VAL A 14 0.12 5.24 -1.82
N ALA A 15 -0.56 6.00 -0.96
CA ALA A 15 -0.36 7.44 -0.89
C ALA A 15 1.08 7.79 -0.49
N PHE A 16 1.62 7.16 0.57
CA PHE A 16 2.98 7.51 0.98
C PHE A 16 4.02 7.02 -0.01
N ALA A 17 3.79 5.89 -0.68
CA ALA A 17 4.70 5.42 -1.72
C ALA A 17 4.70 6.37 -2.92
N SER A 18 3.53 6.92 -3.28
CA SER A 18 3.41 7.90 -4.36
C SER A 18 4.12 9.21 -4.00
N CYS A 19 4.00 9.66 -2.74
CA CYS A 19 4.73 10.85 -2.27
C CYS A 19 6.24 10.63 -2.37
N LEU A 20 6.72 9.44 -2.03
CA LEU A 20 8.14 9.11 -2.15
C LEU A 20 8.58 9.14 -3.61
N GLY A 21 7.76 8.58 -4.52
CA GLY A 21 8.04 8.62 -5.95
C GLY A 21 8.13 10.04 -6.49
N LYS A 22 7.24 10.92 -6.05
CA LYS A 22 7.28 12.34 -6.44
C LYS A 22 8.49 13.05 -5.86
N ALA A 23 8.86 12.74 -4.61
CA ALA A 23 10.05 13.33 -3.99
C ALA A 23 11.31 13.03 -4.80
N LYS A 24 11.40 11.82 -5.37
CA LYS A 24 12.54 11.43 -6.20
C LYS A 24 12.62 12.23 -7.51
N GLU A 25 11.48 12.71 -8.01
CA GLU A 25 11.41 13.46 -9.27
C GLU A 25 11.58 14.97 -9.09
N THR A 26 11.59 15.45 -7.84
CA THR A 26 11.63 16.89 -7.55
C THR A 26 12.88 17.21 -6.73
N SER A 27 13.15 18.52 -6.57
CA SER A 27 14.30 19.00 -5.81
C SER A 27 13.91 20.28 -5.07
N GLY A 28 14.76 20.67 -4.11
CA GLY A 28 14.56 21.91 -3.36
C GLY A 28 13.34 21.82 -2.44
N THR A 29 12.62 22.93 -2.33
CA THR A 29 11.47 23.06 -1.44
C THR A 29 10.36 22.04 -1.79
N GLU A 30 10.14 21.82 -3.08
CA GLU A 30 9.10 20.90 -3.53
C GLU A 30 9.38 19.46 -3.05
N MET A 31 10.65 19.04 -3.10
CA MET A 31 11.04 17.73 -2.60
C MET A 31 10.71 17.59 -1.10
N TYR A 32 10.97 18.63 -0.32
CA TYR A 32 10.68 18.60 1.12
C TYR A 32 9.18 18.53 1.39
N LEU A 33 8.35 19.16 0.57
CA LEU A 33 6.91 19.07 0.70
C LEU A 33 6.42 17.63 0.48
N TRP A 34 6.98 16.95 -0.52
CA TRP A 34 6.62 15.56 -0.79
C TRP A 34 7.09 14.62 0.32
N TYR A 35 8.26 14.85 0.90
CA TYR A 35 8.72 14.07 2.06
C TYR A 35 7.84 14.30 3.27
N THR A 36 7.34 15.52 3.47
CA THR A 36 6.41 15.80 4.56
C THR A 36 5.12 15.02 4.37
N GLY A 37 4.58 15.02 3.15
CA GLY A 37 3.39 14.21 2.82
C GLY A 37 3.62 12.72 3.04
N PHE A 38 4.80 12.23 2.67
CA PHE A 38 5.20 10.85 2.90
C PHE A 38 5.17 10.52 4.40
N LEU A 39 5.77 11.34 5.24
CA LEU A 39 5.80 11.09 6.68
C LEU A 39 4.40 11.10 7.30
N ILE A 40 3.55 12.05 6.89
CA ILE A 40 2.19 12.15 7.40
C ILE A 40 1.37 10.93 7.01
N THR A 41 1.38 10.57 5.73
CA THR A 41 0.58 9.44 5.25
C THR A 41 1.09 8.11 5.79
N MET A 42 2.42 7.97 5.94
CA MET A 42 3.02 6.77 6.53
C MET A 42 2.59 6.62 7.98
N THR A 43 2.61 7.70 8.74
CA THR A 43 2.20 7.67 10.15
C THR A 43 0.74 7.25 10.27
N ILE A 44 -0.14 7.82 9.46
CA ILE A 44 -1.57 7.47 9.47
C ILE A 44 -1.75 5.99 9.11
N SER A 45 -1.05 5.51 8.08
CA SER A 45 -1.13 4.12 7.65
C SER A 45 -0.70 3.16 8.76
N MET A 46 0.40 3.47 9.44
CA MET A 46 0.91 2.63 10.52
C MET A 46 -0.05 2.60 11.70
N LEU A 47 -0.64 3.74 12.06
CA LEU A 47 -1.62 3.78 13.16
C LEU A 47 -2.86 2.96 12.83
N LEU A 48 -3.34 3.03 11.59
CA LEU A 48 -4.49 2.23 11.16
C LEU A 48 -4.15 0.74 11.14
N LEU A 49 -2.95 0.38 10.71
CA LEU A 49 -2.49 -1.01 10.73
C LEU A 49 -2.46 -1.55 12.16
N ILE A 50 -1.89 -0.79 13.08
CA ILE A 50 -1.83 -1.17 14.50
C ILE A 50 -3.25 -1.40 15.02
N LYS A 51 -4.18 -0.51 14.71
CA LYS A 51 -5.56 -0.66 15.15
C LYS A 51 -6.19 -1.94 14.61
N ALA A 52 -5.93 -2.28 13.36
CA ALA A 52 -6.46 -3.51 12.74
C ALA A 52 -5.91 -4.75 13.42
N THR A 53 -4.67 -4.72 13.93
CA THR A 53 -4.05 -5.89 14.56
C THR A 53 -4.62 -6.20 15.95
N HIS A 54 -5.45 -5.33 16.51
CA HIS A 54 -6.10 -5.61 17.79
C HIS A 54 -7.11 -6.76 17.69
N THR A 55 -7.65 -7.01 16.50
CA THR A 55 -8.63 -8.08 16.30
C THR A 55 -8.23 -9.07 15.21
N LEU A 56 -7.28 -8.72 14.35
CA LEU A 56 -6.80 -9.60 13.29
C LEU A 56 -5.41 -10.12 13.65
N PRO A 57 -5.07 -11.37 13.26
CA PRO A 57 -3.70 -11.85 13.45
C PRO A 57 -2.71 -10.92 12.74
N ILE A 58 -1.58 -10.65 13.38
CA ILE A 58 -0.61 -9.69 12.83
C ILE A 58 -0.09 -10.13 11.47
N GLY A 59 0.12 -11.44 11.27
CA GLY A 59 0.59 -11.94 9.98
C GLY A 59 -0.40 -11.68 8.86
N THR A 60 -1.69 -11.92 9.13
CA THR A 60 -2.75 -11.67 8.14
C THR A 60 -2.88 -10.18 7.87
N ALA A 61 -2.91 -9.37 8.93
CA ALA A 61 -3.05 -7.91 8.78
C ALA A 61 -1.89 -7.33 7.97
N TYR A 62 -0.67 -7.72 8.31
CA TYR A 62 0.52 -7.23 7.62
C TYR A 62 0.55 -7.67 6.16
N ALA A 63 0.21 -8.95 5.88
CA ALA A 63 0.21 -9.46 4.52
C ALA A 63 -0.81 -8.74 3.63
N VAL A 64 -2.01 -8.50 4.16
CA VAL A 64 -3.06 -7.79 3.40
C VAL A 64 -2.69 -6.32 3.21
N TRP A 65 -2.20 -5.65 4.26
CA TRP A 65 -1.76 -4.26 4.18
C TRP A 65 -0.66 -4.10 3.11
N THR A 66 0.36 -4.95 3.18
CA THR A 66 1.46 -4.92 2.22
C THR A 66 0.97 -5.25 0.81
N GLY A 67 0.09 -6.25 0.69
CA GLY A 67 -0.44 -6.67 -0.61
C GLY A 67 -1.24 -5.55 -1.29
N ILE A 68 -2.13 -4.90 -0.56
CA ILE A 68 -2.91 -3.79 -1.10
C ILE A 68 -1.99 -2.63 -1.50
N GLY A 69 -1.03 -2.31 -0.63
CA GLY A 69 -0.09 -1.24 -0.89
C GLY A 69 0.77 -1.50 -2.11
N VAL A 70 1.29 -2.73 -2.25
CA VAL A 70 2.12 -3.10 -3.40
C VAL A 70 1.32 -3.03 -4.70
N VAL A 71 0.11 -3.62 -4.72
CA VAL A 71 -0.74 -3.59 -5.91
C VAL A 71 -1.04 -2.15 -6.31
N GLY A 72 -1.49 -1.33 -5.36
CA GLY A 72 -1.81 0.07 -5.63
C GLY A 72 -0.60 0.87 -6.08
N THR A 73 0.56 0.65 -5.44
CA THR A 73 1.79 1.36 -5.79
C THR A 73 2.26 0.99 -7.20
N VAL A 74 2.16 -0.28 -7.58
CA VAL A 74 2.53 -0.71 -8.93
C VAL A 74 1.59 -0.07 -9.96
N LEU A 75 0.28 -0.01 -9.68
CA LEU A 75 -0.67 0.65 -10.57
C LEU A 75 -0.35 2.14 -10.70
N MET A 76 -0.03 2.81 -9.59
CA MET A 76 0.37 4.21 -9.62
C MET A 76 1.67 4.39 -10.42
N GLY A 77 2.63 3.47 -10.27
CA GLY A 77 3.86 3.52 -11.02
C GLY A 77 3.62 3.44 -12.52
N ILE A 78 2.76 2.52 -12.94
CA ILE A 78 2.46 2.33 -14.35
C ILE A 78 1.74 3.56 -14.94
N PHE A 79 0.74 4.10 -14.22
CA PHE A 79 -0.11 5.17 -14.78
C PHE A 79 0.51 6.56 -14.62
N PHE A 80 1.21 6.83 -13.52
CA PHE A 80 1.70 8.18 -13.21
C PHE A 80 3.21 8.33 -13.33
N PHE A 81 3.97 7.26 -13.09
CA PHE A 81 5.43 7.30 -13.17
C PHE A 81 5.97 6.58 -14.40
N LYS A 82 5.08 6.06 -15.25
CA LYS A 82 5.44 5.42 -16.53
C LYS A 82 6.39 4.23 -16.34
N ASP A 83 6.19 3.46 -15.28
CA ASP A 83 6.96 2.24 -15.07
C ASP A 83 6.64 1.22 -16.17
N PRO A 84 7.59 0.34 -16.52
CA PRO A 84 7.36 -0.65 -17.57
C PRO A 84 6.30 -1.67 -17.16
N VAL A 85 5.52 -2.11 -18.15
CA VAL A 85 4.55 -3.18 -17.99
C VAL A 85 5.11 -4.42 -18.69
N SER A 86 5.19 -5.54 -17.96
CA SER A 86 5.64 -6.79 -18.53
C SER A 86 4.67 -7.90 -18.15
N PHE A 87 4.68 -8.99 -18.94
CA PHE A 87 3.83 -10.15 -18.65
C PHE A 87 4.07 -10.67 -17.23
N TRP A 88 5.31 -10.86 -16.85
CA TRP A 88 5.63 -11.42 -15.53
C TRP A 88 5.24 -10.51 -14.39
N ARG A 89 5.35 -9.21 -14.60
CA ARG A 89 4.93 -8.23 -13.61
C ARG A 89 3.43 -8.30 -13.36
N VAL A 90 2.65 -8.36 -14.45
CA VAL A 90 1.19 -8.48 -14.36
C VAL A 90 0.81 -9.81 -13.73
N PHE A 91 1.48 -10.90 -14.13
CA PHE A 91 1.23 -12.22 -13.57
C PHE A 91 1.41 -12.23 -12.04
N PHE A 92 2.50 -11.68 -11.55
CA PHE A 92 2.76 -11.68 -10.12
C PHE A 92 1.84 -10.76 -9.35
N ILE A 93 1.41 -9.65 -9.95
CA ILE A 93 0.43 -8.76 -9.33
C ILE A 93 -0.92 -9.47 -9.19
N ILE A 94 -1.37 -10.17 -10.22
CA ILE A 94 -2.62 -10.93 -10.18
C ILE A 94 -2.53 -12.02 -9.11
N THR A 95 -1.41 -12.71 -9.02
CA THR A 95 -1.18 -13.73 -8.00
C THR A 95 -1.26 -13.13 -6.60
N LEU A 96 -0.68 -11.96 -6.41
CA LEU A 96 -0.73 -11.26 -5.13
C LEU A 96 -2.16 -10.88 -4.75
N ILE A 97 -2.94 -10.36 -5.70
CA ILE A 97 -4.36 -10.04 -5.47
C ILE A 97 -5.11 -11.30 -5.06
N GLY A 98 -4.90 -12.41 -5.77
CA GLY A 98 -5.53 -13.68 -5.43
C GLY A 98 -5.16 -14.15 -4.04
N SER A 99 -3.91 -13.99 -3.64
CA SER A 99 -3.44 -14.37 -2.31
C SER A 99 -4.11 -13.53 -1.22
N VAL A 100 -4.27 -12.23 -1.43
CA VAL A 100 -4.95 -11.35 -0.48
C VAL A 100 -6.41 -11.74 -0.32
N ILE A 101 -7.09 -12.01 -1.45
CA ILE A 101 -8.48 -12.45 -1.43
C ILE A 101 -8.59 -13.80 -0.69
N GLY A 102 -7.65 -14.72 -0.96
CA GLY A 102 -7.62 -16.01 -0.30
C GLY A 102 -7.44 -15.90 1.21
N LEU A 103 -6.57 -15.01 1.66
CA LEU A 103 -6.37 -14.77 3.09
C LEU A 103 -7.65 -14.28 3.76
N LYS A 104 -8.37 -13.38 3.08
CA LYS A 104 -9.64 -12.89 3.61
C LYS A 104 -10.66 -14.04 3.66
N ALA A 105 -10.71 -14.89 2.64
CA ALA A 105 -11.68 -15.97 2.56
C ALA A 105 -11.49 -17.03 3.65
N VAL A 106 -10.23 -17.32 4.01
CA VAL A 106 -9.95 -18.31 5.07
C VAL A 106 -9.90 -17.71 6.47
N SER A 107 -10.00 -16.38 6.56
CA SER A 107 -10.03 -15.70 7.85
C SER A 107 -11.43 -15.77 8.42
N SER A 108 -11.54 -16.03 9.73
CA SER A 108 -12.83 -16.09 10.43
C SER A 108 -13.25 -14.74 11.00
N HIS A 109 -12.50 -13.70 10.70
CA HIS A 109 -12.74 -12.37 11.27
C HIS A 109 -13.28 -11.37 10.27
#